data_b6940f2c71c60ba36c678ed6c0b6a54e
#
_entry.id   b6940f2c71c60ba36c678ed6c0b6a54e
#
_cell.length_a   1.000
_cell.length_b   1.000
_cell.length_c   1.000
_cell.angle_alpha   90.00
_cell.angle_beta   90.00
_cell.angle_gamma   90.00
#
_symmetry.space_group_name_H-M   'P 1'
#
loop_
_entity.id
_entity.type
_entity.pdbx_description
1 polymer ?
#
loop_
_entity_poly.entity_id
_entity_poly.type
_entity_poly.pdbx_seq_one_letter_code
_entity_poly.pdbx_strand_id
1 'polypeptide(L)'
;FAYRLTDKTVVRGGYGIFYDSFAGREIDDSAAVSPSCIRLAENPTSNSALLKFGNQMFPSYGTLGPFPVSTLSFIAVIESENPLDPYIQSWTASVERQLSNDTTLEVNYIGTHSVHLLDRRNIAQPNDLPAADVPFCQTDPTDTTHLCPNSTRLPYPNFTNFYINSDFHGYAHYNAMNVNLQHRSNDLLVTAIYTWAQSKDDKSAAAGVGATGSGYQGFMDNHHPELDYGLSDFDVNQRFVSSYIYNLPFGRGKKLANGISRTADMAIGGWQLGGISNLKSSCP
;
A
#
# COMPACT_ATOMS: atom_id res chain seq x y z
N PHE A 1 -11.90 -19.76 -16.97
CA PHE A 1 -11.92 -21.00 -17.76
C PHE A 1 -10.72 -21.90 -17.43
N ALA A 2 -10.88 -23.20 -17.71
CA ALA A 2 -9.77 -24.18 -17.66
C ALA A 2 -9.93 -25.11 -18.88
N TYR A 3 -8.84 -25.30 -19.61
CA TYR A 3 -8.84 -26.12 -20.81
C TYR A 3 -7.65 -27.08 -20.81
N ARG A 4 -7.94 -28.37 -21.01
CA ARG A 4 -6.92 -29.41 -21.14
C ARG A 4 -6.41 -29.46 -22.58
N LEU A 5 -5.25 -28.88 -22.81
CA LEU A 5 -4.65 -28.81 -24.13
C LEU A 5 -4.11 -30.17 -24.57
N THR A 6 -3.49 -30.89 -23.65
CA THR A 6 -3.00 -32.28 -23.82
C THR A 6 -3.19 -33.07 -22.53
N ASP A 7 -2.89 -34.38 -22.55
CA ASP A 7 -2.95 -35.19 -21.31
C ASP A 7 -2.03 -34.69 -20.19
N LYS A 8 -1.02 -33.91 -20.55
CA LYS A 8 -0.02 -33.38 -19.60
C LYS A 8 0.00 -31.86 -19.50
N THR A 9 -0.90 -31.17 -20.21
CA THR A 9 -0.87 -29.70 -20.25
C THR A 9 -2.27 -29.13 -20.05
N VAL A 10 -2.42 -28.23 -19.10
CA VAL A 10 -3.64 -27.50 -18.80
C VAL A 10 -3.39 -26.00 -18.88
N VAL A 11 -4.30 -25.29 -19.53
CA VAL A 11 -4.30 -23.83 -19.59
C VAL A 11 -5.49 -23.32 -18.79
N ARG A 12 -5.26 -22.33 -17.94
CA ARG A 12 -6.32 -21.67 -17.15
C ARG A 12 -6.25 -20.17 -17.37
N GLY A 13 -7.40 -19.51 -17.27
CA GLY A 13 -7.49 -18.07 -17.29
C GLY A 13 -8.72 -17.60 -16.54
N GLY A 14 -8.60 -16.44 -15.97
CA GLY A 14 -9.67 -15.80 -15.22
C GLY A 14 -9.63 -14.29 -15.36
N TYR A 15 -10.78 -13.67 -15.22
CA TYR A 15 -10.95 -12.23 -15.12
C TYR A 15 -12.07 -11.95 -14.13
N GLY A 16 -11.90 -10.92 -13.31
CA GLY A 16 -12.90 -10.48 -12.36
C GLY A 16 -12.77 -9.01 -12.04
N ILE A 17 -13.89 -8.41 -11.63
CA ILE A 17 -13.95 -7.05 -11.08
C ILE A 17 -14.45 -7.18 -9.65
N PHE A 18 -13.73 -6.55 -8.72
CA PHE A 18 -14.04 -6.57 -7.30
C PHE A 18 -14.20 -5.14 -6.83
N TYR A 19 -15.36 -4.83 -6.27
CA TYR A 19 -15.66 -3.53 -5.72
C TYR A 19 -15.34 -3.52 -4.22
N ASP A 20 -14.79 -2.42 -3.74
CA ASP A 20 -14.65 -2.17 -2.31
C ASP A 20 -15.80 -1.30 -1.81
N SER A 21 -16.17 -1.45 -0.55
CA SER A 21 -17.17 -0.61 0.08
C SER A 21 -16.49 0.60 0.72
N PHE A 22 -17.15 1.74 0.63
CA PHE A 22 -16.74 2.96 1.30
C PHE A 22 -16.58 2.74 2.82
N ALA A 23 -15.40 2.97 3.34
CA ALA A 23 -15.13 2.82 4.76
C ALA A 23 -15.64 4.07 5.51
N GLY A 24 -16.58 3.90 6.44
CA GLY A 24 -17.21 4.99 7.18
C GLY A 24 -16.28 5.82 8.08
N ARG A 25 -14.99 5.47 8.15
CA ARG A 25 -13.98 6.19 8.92
C ARG A 25 -13.67 7.58 8.35
N GLU A 26 -13.73 7.74 7.05
CA GLU A 26 -13.47 9.00 6.37
C GLU A 26 -14.56 10.02 6.68
N ILE A 27 -15.80 9.55 6.85
CA ILE A 27 -16.93 10.41 7.30
C ILE A 27 -16.69 10.92 8.72
N ASP A 28 -16.13 10.09 9.60
CA ASP A 28 -15.85 10.45 10.98
C ASP A 28 -14.77 11.56 11.07
N ASP A 29 -13.75 11.50 10.23
CA ASP A 29 -12.72 12.54 10.15
C ASP A 29 -13.30 13.89 9.68
N SER A 30 -14.20 13.91 8.71
CA SER A 30 -14.82 15.15 8.23
C SER A 30 -15.79 15.73 9.24
N ALA A 31 -16.50 14.89 10.00
CA ALA A 31 -17.40 15.32 11.07
C ALA A 31 -16.66 15.90 12.29
N ALA A 32 -15.40 15.50 12.49
CA ALA A 32 -14.61 15.90 13.65
C ALA A 32 -13.79 17.19 13.44
N VAL A 33 -13.78 17.78 12.23
CA VAL A 33 -12.95 18.93 11.87
C VAL A 33 -13.80 20.08 11.29
N SER A 34 -13.28 21.32 11.39
CA SER A 34 -13.91 22.51 10.77
C SER A 34 -14.16 22.31 9.25
N PRO A 35 -15.27 22.81 8.66
CA PRO A 35 -16.19 23.78 9.26
C PRO A 35 -17.34 23.18 10.08
N SER A 36 -17.50 21.86 10.11
CA SER A 36 -18.62 21.20 10.79
C SER A 36 -18.47 21.14 12.31
N CYS A 37 -17.23 21.19 12.82
CA CYS A 37 -16.94 21.11 14.24
C CYS A 37 -15.76 22.02 14.65
N ILE A 38 -15.87 22.71 15.77
CA ILE A 38 -14.75 23.43 16.40
C ILE A 38 -14.16 22.51 17.46
N ARG A 39 -12.95 21.99 17.20
CA ARG A 39 -12.22 21.18 18.16
C ARG A 39 -11.40 22.09 19.10
N LEU A 40 -11.76 22.12 20.37
CA LEU A 40 -10.94 22.74 21.41
C LEU A 40 -9.98 21.68 21.94
N ALA A 41 -8.68 21.82 21.66
CA ALA A 41 -7.65 20.98 22.25
C ALA A 41 -6.90 21.78 23.32
N GLU A 42 -6.93 21.30 24.56
CA GLU A 42 -6.07 21.83 25.63
C GLU A 42 -4.72 21.14 25.58
N ASN A 43 -3.65 21.93 25.51
CA ASN A 43 -2.30 21.37 25.56
C ASN A 43 -1.87 21.21 27.04
N PRO A 44 -1.70 20.00 27.57
CA PRO A 44 -1.36 19.75 28.96
C PRO A 44 0.04 20.22 29.36
N THR A 45 0.85 20.76 28.45
CA THR A 45 2.19 21.28 28.75
C THR A 45 2.19 22.71 29.29
N SER A 46 1.08 23.44 29.19
CA SER A 46 0.92 24.73 29.88
C SER A 46 0.36 24.48 31.29
N ASN A 47 1.05 24.96 32.31
CA ASN A 47 0.68 24.83 33.74
C ASN A 47 -0.67 25.50 34.15
N SER A 48 -1.46 25.97 33.21
CA SER A 48 -2.81 26.44 33.41
C SER A 48 -3.78 25.29 33.28
N ALA A 49 -3.96 24.51 34.33
CA ALA A 49 -5.00 23.50 34.39
C ALA A 49 -6.39 24.20 34.41
N LEU A 50 -6.90 24.50 33.22
CA LEU A 50 -8.28 24.99 33.04
C LEU A 50 -9.29 23.86 33.28
N LEU A 51 -8.90 22.62 33.11
CA LEU A 51 -9.70 21.42 33.37
C LEU A 51 -9.29 20.82 34.72
N LYS A 52 -9.94 21.22 35.80
CA LYS A 52 -9.90 20.51 37.09
C LYS A 52 -11.16 19.67 37.24
N PHE A 53 -11.04 18.51 37.87
CA PHE A 53 -12.20 17.72 38.31
C PHE A 53 -13.15 18.62 39.10
N GLY A 54 -14.40 18.81 38.63
CA GLY A 54 -15.38 19.68 39.23
C GLY A 54 -15.60 21.02 38.51
N ASN A 55 -14.76 21.42 37.56
CA ASN A 55 -15.04 22.52 36.67
C ASN A 55 -15.90 22.08 35.48
N GLN A 56 -16.67 23.03 34.92
CA GLN A 56 -17.42 22.71 33.70
C GLN A 56 -16.46 22.22 32.60
N MET A 57 -16.67 20.99 32.17
CA MET A 57 -15.88 20.32 31.12
C MET A 57 -16.01 21.04 29.77
N PHE A 58 -17.07 21.80 29.61
CA PHE A 58 -17.35 22.60 28.41
C PHE A 58 -17.68 24.03 28.83
N PRO A 59 -16.81 25.02 28.57
CA PRO A 59 -17.19 26.41 28.75
C PRO A 59 -18.42 26.70 27.90
N SER A 60 -19.40 27.41 28.49
CA SER A 60 -20.58 27.82 27.73
C SER A 60 -20.12 28.66 26.54
N TYR A 61 -20.67 28.40 25.37
CA TYR A 61 -20.35 29.09 24.11
C TYR A 61 -20.36 30.63 24.21
N GLY A 62 -21.09 31.19 25.20
CA GLY A 62 -21.19 32.62 25.43
C GLY A 62 -19.99 33.27 26.17
N THR A 63 -19.06 32.47 26.71
CA THR A 63 -17.86 32.98 27.40
C THR A 63 -16.61 32.98 26.53
N LEU A 64 -16.66 32.35 25.38
CA LEU A 64 -15.62 32.45 24.35
C LEU A 64 -15.90 33.74 23.58
N GLY A 65 -15.13 34.80 23.86
CA GLY A 65 -15.18 36.03 23.05
C GLY A 65 -14.99 35.74 21.57
N PRO A 66 -15.28 36.73 20.69
CA PRO A 66 -15.07 36.54 19.27
C PRO A 66 -13.60 36.16 19.02
N PHE A 67 -13.36 34.95 18.56
CA PHE A 67 -12.01 34.52 18.16
C PHE A 67 -11.54 35.46 17.06
N PRO A 68 -10.38 36.10 17.18
CA PRO A 68 -9.83 36.87 16.09
C PRO A 68 -9.48 35.88 14.96
N VAL A 69 -10.28 35.87 13.94
CA VAL A 69 -10.13 34.97 12.75
C VAL A 69 -8.75 35.10 12.11
N SER A 70 -8.08 36.25 12.32
CA SER A 70 -6.75 36.54 11.81
C SER A 70 -5.59 35.74 12.43
N THR A 71 -5.80 35.05 13.56
CA THR A 71 -4.74 34.30 14.26
C THR A 71 -4.98 32.80 14.30
N LEU A 72 -6.10 32.32 13.76
CA LEU A 72 -6.44 30.91 13.77
C LEU A 72 -6.08 30.28 12.43
N SER A 73 -5.15 29.36 12.50
CA SER A 73 -4.82 28.48 11.38
C SER A 73 -5.84 27.34 11.37
N PHE A 74 -6.74 27.33 10.41
CA PHE A 74 -7.77 26.31 10.32
C PHE A 74 -7.32 25.15 9.42
N ILE A 75 -7.61 23.95 9.88
CA ILE A 75 -7.62 22.76 9.02
C ILE A 75 -9.09 22.50 8.72
N ALA A 76 -9.45 22.46 7.45
CA ALA A 76 -10.76 22.03 7.02
C ALA A 76 -10.66 20.67 6.30
N VAL A 77 -11.67 19.86 6.49
CA VAL A 77 -11.83 18.59 5.78
C VAL A 77 -13.25 18.54 5.27
N ILE A 78 -13.41 18.25 3.99
CA ILE A 78 -14.70 18.02 3.34
C ILE A 78 -14.66 16.67 2.62
N GLU A 79 -15.84 16.10 2.42
CA GLU A 79 -15.98 14.92 1.56
C GLU A 79 -16.09 15.31 0.10
N SER A 80 -15.71 14.39 -0.78
CA SER A 80 -15.90 14.55 -2.22
C SER A 80 -17.39 14.68 -2.54
N GLU A 81 -17.74 15.61 -3.42
CA GLU A 81 -19.12 15.79 -3.90
C GLU A 81 -19.60 14.61 -4.74
N ASN A 82 -18.68 13.89 -5.36
CA ASN A 82 -18.94 12.75 -6.23
C ASN A 82 -18.14 11.52 -5.76
N PRO A 83 -18.58 10.84 -4.71
CA PRO A 83 -17.92 9.63 -4.26
C PRO A 83 -18.02 8.56 -5.34
N LEU A 84 -16.88 7.95 -5.67
CA LEU A 84 -16.80 6.85 -6.63
C LEU A 84 -16.49 5.56 -5.88
N ASP A 85 -17.05 4.45 -6.34
CA ASP A 85 -16.73 3.16 -5.73
C ASP A 85 -15.36 2.69 -6.21
N PRO A 86 -14.42 2.40 -5.29
CA PRO A 86 -13.16 1.78 -5.62
C PRO A 86 -13.38 0.39 -6.19
N TYR A 87 -12.63 0.02 -7.21
CA TYR A 87 -12.66 -1.34 -7.71
C TYR A 87 -11.31 -1.81 -8.24
N ILE A 88 -11.15 -3.11 -8.23
CA ILE A 88 -9.96 -3.79 -8.75
C ILE A 88 -10.40 -4.72 -9.88
N GLN A 89 -9.81 -4.53 -11.04
CA GLN A 89 -9.83 -5.50 -12.12
C GLN A 89 -8.66 -6.46 -11.92
N SER A 90 -8.93 -7.75 -12.01
CA SER A 90 -7.89 -8.77 -11.88
C SER A 90 -8.02 -9.78 -13.02
N TRP A 91 -6.89 -10.13 -13.61
CA TRP A 91 -6.82 -11.17 -14.62
C TRP A 91 -5.66 -12.10 -14.34
N THR A 92 -5.85 -13.36 -14.68
CA THR A 92 -4.85 -14.40 -14.55
C THR A 92 -4.81 -15.26 -15.78
N ALA A 93 -3.61 -15.74 -16.12
CA ALA A 93 -3.42 -16.74 -17.16
C ALA A 93 -2.32 -17.70 -16.71
N SER A 94 -2.59 -19.00 -16.73
CA SER A 94 -1.59 -20.00 -16.36
C SER A 94 -1.52 -21.16 -17.34
N VAL A 95 -0.32 -21.70 -17.45
CA VAL A 95 -0.03 -22.94 -18.15
C VAL A 95 0.66 -23.87 -17.18
N GLU A 96 0.04 -24.99 -16.91
CA GLU A 96 0.58 -26.06 -16.09
C GLU A 96 0.93 -27.25 -16.98
N ARG A 97 2.16 -27.77 -16.84
CA ARG A 97 2.62 -28.93 -17.59
C ARG A 97 3.30 -29.95 -16.70
N GLN A 98 2.84 -31.17 -16.81
CA GLN A 98 3.52 -32.32 -16.22
C GLN A 98 4.74 -32.67 -17.08
N LEU A 99 5.95 -32.44 -16.57
CA LEU A 99 7.20 -32.72 -17.26
C LEU A 99 7.56 -34.21 -17.15
N SER A 100 7.33 -34.81 -15.98
CA SER A 100 7.48 -36.23 -15.72
C SER A 100 6.35 -36.68 -14.77
N ASN A 101 6.33 -37.97 -14.40
CA ASN A 101 5.34 -38.49 -13.45
C ASN A 101 5.44 -37.80 -12.08
N ASP A 102 6.62 -37.31 -11.74
CA ASP A 102 6.98 -36.77 -10.44
C ASP A 102 7.22 -35.24 -10.47
N THR A 103 7.12 -34.62 -11.65
CA THR A 103 7.50 -33.20 -11.80
C THR A 103 6.45 -32.41 -12.59
N THR A 104 6.01 -31.31 -12.02
CA THR A 104 5.09 -30.36 -12.63
C THR A 104 5.72 -28.97 -12.69
N LEU A 105 5.56 -28.29 -13.80
CA LEU A 105 5.93 -26.89 -13.99
C LEU A 105 4.67 -26.10 -14.29
N GLU A 106 4.49 -25.00 -13.58
CA GLU A 106 3.45 -24.03 -13.85
C GLU A 106 4.06 -22.64 -14.09
N VAL A 107 3.61 -21.99 -15.12
CA VAL A 107 3.87 -20.56 -15.36
C VAL A 107 2.55 -19.83 -15.27
N ASN A 108 2.48 -18.85 -14.38
CA ASN A 108 1.28 -18.08 -14.12
C ASN A 108 1.60 -16.59 -14.26
N TYR A 109 0.76 -15.87 -15.00
CA TYR A 109 0.75 -14.41 -15.06
C TYR A 109 -0.48 -13.88 -14.33
N ILE A 110 -0.25 -12.86 -13.51
CA ILE A 110 -1.28 -12.14 -12.75
C ILE A 110 -1.12 -10.65 -13.07
N GLY A 111 -2.22 -10.01 -13.44
CA GLY A 111 -2.30 -8.57 -13.55
C GLY A 111 -3.47 -8.04 -12.75
N THR A 112 -3.26 -6.89 -12.11
CA THR A 112 -4.35 -6.13 -11.47
C THR A 112 -4.27 -4.66 -11.85
N HIS A 113 -5.43 -4.04 -11.96
CA HIS A 113 -5.60 -2.61 -12.13
C HIS A 113 -6.65 -2.12 -11.15
N SER A 114 -6.20 -1.29 -10.21
CA SER A 114 -7.05 -0.66 -9.21
C SER A 114 -7.29 0.78 -9.60
N VAL A 115 -8.52 1.21 -9.50
CA VAL A 115 -8.94 2.59 -9.82
C VAL A 115 -9.90 3.10 -8.76
N HIS A 116 -10.02 4.41 -8.70
CA HIS A 116 -10.82 5.11 -7.70
C HIS A 116 -10.39 4.76 -6.26
N LEU A 117 -9.10 4.48 -6.07
CA LEU A 117 -8.59 4.25 -4.72
C LEU A 117 -8.75 5.52 -3.89
N LEU A 118 -9.05 5.28 -2.62
CA LEU A 118 -9.27 6.35 -1.66
C LEU A 118 -8.03 7.21 -1.54
N ASP A 119 -8.21 8.49 -1.73
CA ASP A 119 -7.17 9.49 -1.66
C ASP A 119 -7.60 10.69 -0.82
N ARG A 120 -6.63 11.50 -0.41
CA ARG A 120 -6.82 12.75 0.31
C ARG A 120 -5.98 13.84 -0.33
N ARG A 121 -6.63 14.86 -0.85
CA ARG A 121 -5.97 15.96 -1.53
C ARG A 121 -6.07 17.26 -0.73
N ASN A 122 -4.95 18.00 -0.64
CA ASN A 122 -4.94 19.33 -0.04
C ASN A 122 -5.19 20.40 -1.10
N ILE A 123 -6.39 20.96 -1.10
CA ILE A 123 -6.77 22.02 -2.04
C ILE A 123 -6.37 23.42 -1.60
N ALA A 124 -5.77 23.57 -0.40
CA ALA A 124 -5.19 24.83 0.03
C ALA A 124 -3.74 25.04 -0.43
N GLN A 125 -3.20 24.11 -1.22
CA GLN A 125 -1.89 24.28 -1.84
C GLN A 125 -1.87 25.57 -2.67
N PRO A 126 -0.78 26.38 -2.61
CA PRO A 126 -0.64 27.55 -3.48
C PRO A 126 -0.79 27.17 -4.93
N ASN A 127 -1.50 27.97 -5.70
CA ASN A 127 -1.57 27.80 -7.16
C ASN A 127 -0.17 27.84 -7.77
N ASP A 128 0.00 27.20 -8.92
CA ASP A 128 1.28 27.18 -9.62
C ASP A 128 1.76 28.57 -9.97
N LEU A 129 3.06 28.75 -9.93
CA LEU A 129 3.68 29.99 -10.36
C LEU A 129 3.57 30.08 -11.88
N PRO A 130 3.00 31.19 -12.42
CA PRO A 130 2.98 31.39 -13.87
C PRO A 130 4.37 31.29 -14.46
N ALA A 131 4.51 30.58 -15.56
CA ALA A 131 5.82 30.38 -16.21
C ALA A 131 6.55 31.71 -16.57
N ALA A 132 5.79 32.74 -16.84
CA ALA A 132 6.34 34.10 -17.11
C ALA A 132 6.99 34.72 -15.86
N ASP A 133 6.55 34.35 -14.65
CA ASP A 133 7.02 34.94 -13.40
C ASP A 133 8.21 34.15 -12.80
N VAL A 134 8.46 32.94 -13.26
CA VAL A 134 9.55 32.07 -12.76
C VAL A 134 10.93 32.77 -12.78
N PRO A 135 11.37 33.45 -13.84
CA PRO A 135 12.68 34.10 -13.84
C PRO A 135 12.82 35.20 -12.79
N PHE A 136 11.74 35.93 -12.53
CA PHE A 136 11.72 36.99 -11.51
C PHE A 136 11.82 36.39 -10.11
N CYS A 137 11.08 35.34 -9.85
CA CYS A 137 11.05 34.66 -8.56
C CYS A 137 12.34 33.91 -8.22
N GLN A 138 13.11 33.51 -9.22
CA GLN A 138 14.46 32.98 -9.01
C GLN A 138 15.44 34.06 -8.52
N THR A 139 15.19 35.31 -8.88
CA THR A 139 16.03 36.45 -8.51
C THR A 139 15.60 37.08 -7.20
N ASP A 140 14.29 37.25 -7.01
CA ASP A 140 13.68 37.78 -5.80
C ASP A 140 12.43 36.95 -5.39
N PRO A 141 12.60 36.00 -4.50
CA PRO A 141 11.49 35.17 -3.99
C PRO A 141 10.41 35.97 -3.22
N THR A 142 10.68 37.21 -2.86
CA THR A 142 9.76 38.09 -2.12
C THR A 142 8.93 38.99 -2.99
N ASP A 143 9.17 39.00 -4.32
CA ASP A 143 8.46 39.85 -5.24
C ASP A 143 6.98 39.50 -5.36
N THR A 144 6.14 40.34 -4.77
CA THR A 144 4.68 40.20 -4.78
C THR A 144 4.05 40.62 -6.11
N THR A 145 4.76 41.37 -6.94
CA THR A 145 4.27 41.81 -8.28
C THR A 145 4.19 40.62 -9.22
N HIS A 146 5.16 39.72 -9.11
CA HIS A 146 5.23 38.48 -9.88
C HIS A 146 4.73 37.24 -9.10
N LEU A 147 3.93 37.44 -8.06
CA LEU A 147 3.30 36.38 -7.26
C LEU A 147 4.29 35.35 -6.67
N CYS A 148 5.54 35.73 -6.45
CA CYS A 148 6.59 34.83 -5.99
C CYS A 148 6.34 34.22 -4.62
N PRO A 149 5.87 34.94 -3.58
CA PRO A 149 5.54 34.34 -2.31
C PRO A 149 4.34 33.38 -2.42
N ASN A 150 4.46 32.21 -1.82
CA ASN A 150 3.35 31.25 -1.77
C ASN A 150 2.06 31.87 -1.21
N SER A 151 2.18 32.80 -0.25
CA SER A 151 1.03 33.48 0.38
C SER A 151 0.19 34.29 -0.61
N THR A 152 0.76 34.75 -1.70
CA THR A 152 0.03 35.52 -2.74
C THR A 152 -0.79 34.62 -3.69
N ARG A 153 -0.52 33.31 -3.65
CA ARG A 153 -1.13 32.35 -4.56
C ARG A 153 -2.08 31.37 -3.84
N LEU A 154 -2.32 31.58 -2.54
CA LEU A 154 -3.21 30.71 -1.76
C LEU A 154 -4.66 30.84 -2.23
N PRO A 155 -5.30 29.76 -2.69
CA PRO A 155 -6.72 29.77 -3.05
C PRO A 155 -7.62 29.98 -1.82
N TYR A 156 -7.15 29.54 -0.65
CA TYR A 156 -7.86 29.62 0.62
C TYR A 156 -6.96 30.21 1.71
N PRO A 157 -6.72 31.55 1.75
CA PRO A 157 -5.71 32.17 2.60
C PRO A 157 -5.99 32.02 4.12
N ASN A 158 -7.23 31.71 4.51
CA ASN A 158 -7.62 31.52 5.89
C ASN A 158 -7.39 30.08 6.40
N PHE A 159 -7.00 29.15 5.53
CA PHE A 159 -6.76 27.77 5.86
C PHE A 159 -5.29 27.40 5.66
N THR A 160 -4.68 26.79 6.67
CA THR A 160 -3.34 26.21 6.52
C THR A 160 -3.38 24.97 5.63
N ASN A 161 -4.44 24.17 5.82
CA ASN A 161 -4.72 22.99 5.03
C ASN A 161 -6.22 22.88 4.81
N PHE A 162 -6.61 22.56 3.61
CA PHE A 162 -7.98 22.28 3.26
C PHE A 162 -8.02 21.00 2.47
N TYR A 163 -8.45 19.93 3.11
CA TYR A 163 -8.44 18.59 2.52
C TYR A 163 -9.81 18.22 1.96
N ILE A 164 -9.80 17.61 0.78
CA ILE A 164 -10.88 16.76 0.32
C ILE A 164 -10.52 15.34 0.75
N ASN A 165 -11.33 14.75 1.62
CA ASN A 165 -11.28 13.32 1.89
C ASN A 165 -12.03 12.58 0.77
N SER A 166 -11.72 11.30 0.60
CA SER A 166 -12.44 10.45 -0.34
C SER A 166 -12.44 11.04 -1.77
N ASP A 167 -11.28 11.52 -2.23
CA ASP A 167 -11.14 12.13 -3.56
C ASP A 167 -11.15 11.09 -4.69
N PHE A 168 -11.01 9.79 -4.38
CA PHE A 168 -11.18 8.64 -5.29
C PHE A 168 -10.45 8.74 -6.63
N HIS A 169 -9.30 9.40 -6.68
CA HIS A 169 -8.48 9.52 -7.89
C HIS A 169 -7.31 8.54 -7.93
N GLY A 170 -7.04 7.87 -6.81
CA GLY A 170 -5.93 6.95 -6.69
C GLY A 170 -6.03 5.75 -7.63
N TYR A 171 -4.90 5.30 -8.15
CA TYR A 171 -4.82 4.14 -9.01
C TYR A 171 -3.53 3.36 -8.79
N ALA A 172 -3.60 2.06 -9.04
CA ALA A 172 -2.45 1.18 -8.90
C ALA A 172 -2.47 0.09 -9.96
N HIS A 173 -1.28 -0.37 -10.34
CA HIS A 173 -1.06 -1.48 -11.25
C HIS A 173 -0.11 -2.49 -10.64
N TYR A 174 -0.46 -3.75 -10.74
CA TYR A 174 0.42 -4.84 -10.38
C TYR A 174 0.48 -5.85 -11.51
N ASN A 175 1.68 -6.26 -11.88
CA ASN A 175 1.91 -7.31 -12.85
C ASN A 175 2.94 -8.28 -12.30
N ALA A 176 2.67 -9.57 -12.38
CA ALA A 176 3.59 -10.59 -11.91
C ALA A 176 3.58 -11.83 -12.82
N MET A 177 4.75 -12.40 -13.00
CA MET A 177 4.92 -13.74 -13.56
C MET A 177 5.52 -14.63 -12.49
N ASN A 178 4.85 -15.74 -12.23
CA ASN A 178 5.32 -16.77 -11.30
C ASN A 178 5.67 -18.03 -12.08
N VAL A 179 6.84 -18.57 -11.80
CA VAL A 179 7.27 -19.88 -12.29
C VAL A 179 7.35 -20.81 -11.09
N ASN A 180 6.51 -21.82 -11.05
CA ASN A 180 6.39 -22.78 -9.96
C ASN A 180 6.81 -24.17 -10.45
N LEU A 181 7.87 -24.70 -9.86
CA LEU A 181 8.36 -26.05 -10.10
C LEU A 181 8.08 -26.91 -8.86
N GLN A 182 7.36 -27.99 -9.06
CA GLN A 182 7.11 -28.99 -8.02
C GLN A 182 7.68 -30.34 -8.44
N HIS A 183 8.49 -30.91 -7.57
CA HIS A 183 8.97 -32.29 -7.72
C HIS A 183 8.61 -33.11 -6.50
N ARG A 184 7.97 -34.25 -6.71
CA ARG A 184 7.55 -35.16 -5.65
C ARG A 184 7.89 -36.59 -6.02
N SER A 185 8.98 -37.08 -5.46
CA SER A 185 9.37 -38.49 -5.52
C SER A 185 9.33 -39.14 -4.13
N ASN A 186 9.63 -40.41 -4.05
CA ASN A 186 9.63 -41.14 -2.77
C ASN A 186 10.64 -40.57 -1.75
N ASP A 187 11.77 -40.05 -2.24
CA ASP A 187 12.86 -39.60 -1.39
C ASP A 187 13.02 -38.07 -1.38
N LEU A 188 12.39 -37.33 -2.30
CA LEU A 188 12.59 -35.90 -2.45
C LEU A 188 11.27 -35.20 -2.77
N LEU A 189 10.91 -34.23 -1.94
CA LEU A 189 9.87 -33.26 -2.19
C LEU A 189 10.55 -31.88 -2.34
N VAL A 190 10.35 -31.21 -3.47
CA VAL A 190 10.84 -29.85 -3.72
C VAL A 190 9.72 -29.01 -4.29
N THR A 191 9.56 -27.82 -3.75
CA THR A 191 8.78 -26.75 -4.37
C THR A 191 9.68 -25.54 -4.53
N ALA A 192 9.79 -25.00 -5.74
CA ALA A 192 10.56 -23.81 -6.04
C ALA A 192 9.68 -22.83 -6.82
N ILE A 193 9.55 -21.62 -6.32
CA ILE A 193 8.73 -20.55 -6.91
C ILE A 193 9.64 -19.35 -7.17
N TYR A 194 9.69 -18.94 -8.41
CA TYR A 194 10.30 -17.67 -8.80
C TYR A 194 9.22 -16.70 -9.23
N THR A 195 9.21 -15.52 -8.64
CA THR A 195 8.30 -14.42 -8.95
C THR A 195 9.10 -13.26 -9.52
N TRP A 196 8.70 -12.81 -10.68
CA TRP A 196 9.09 -11.51 -11.23
C TRP A 196 7.86 -10.63 -11.26
N ALA A 197 7.90 -9.50 -10.53
CA ALA A 197 6.77 -8.64 -10.33
C ALA A 197 7.13 -7.17 -10.47
N GLN A 198 6.13 -6.33 -10.71
CA GLN A 198 6.21 -4.89 -10.64
C GLN A 198 4.90 -4.34 -10.09
N SER A 199 5.02 -3.53 -9.04
CA SER A 199 3.93 -2.73 -8.48
C SER A 199 4.18 -1.26 -8.74
N LYS A 200 3.16 -0.57 -9.23
CA LYS A 200 3.17 0.88 -9.45
C LYS A 200 1.90 1.48 -8.90
N ASP A 201 2.02 2.62 -8.26
CA ASP A 201 0.89 3.40 -7.77
C ASP A 201 1.20 4.89 -7.81
N ASP A 202 0.23 5.71 -7.60
CA ASP A 202 0.36 7.14 -7.36
C ASP A 202 0.51 7.44 -5.87
N LYS A 203 0.26 6.43 -5.01
CA LYS A 203 0.34 6.55 -3.56
C LYS A 203 0.45 5.19 -2.88
N SER A 204 1.59 4.91 -2.27
CA SER A 204 1.88 3.61 -1.66
C SER A 204 1.26 3.42 -0.28
N ALA A 205 0.76 4.47 0.36
CA ALA A 205 0.09 4.41 1.65
C ALA A 205 -1.40 4.73 1.52
N ALA A 206 -2.25 3.94 2.19
CA ALA A 206 -3.67 4.24 2.26
C ALA A 206 -3.90 5.61 2.93
N ALA A 207 -4.73 6.46 2.34
CA ALA A 207 -5.25 7.63 3.00
C ALA A 207 -5.96 7.20 4.29
N GLY A 208 -5.69 7.86 5.40
CA GLY A 208 -6.48 7.65 6.62
C GLY A 208 -5.85 6.84 7.74
N VAL A 209 -4.61 6.43 7.68
CA VAL A 209 -3.95 5.82 8.84
C VAL A 209 -3.47 6.90 9.81
N GLY A 210 -4.39 7.37 10.64
CA GLY A 210 -4.13 8.17 11.82
C GLY A 210 -4.31 9.68 11.66
N ALA A 211 -5.32 10.22 12.32
CA ALA A 211 -5.53 11.65 12.54
C ALA A 211 -4.38 12.34 13.31
N THR A 212 -3.30 11.64 13.63
CA THR A 212 -2.14 12.09 14.40
C THR A 212 -0.86 12.15 13.58
N GLY A 213 -0.94 12.41 12.29
CA GLY A 213 0.15 13.06 11.57
C GLY A 213 1.34 12.23 11.12
N SER A 214 1.32 10.89 11.17
CA SER A 214 2.48 10.10 10.74
C SER A 214 2.12 8.96 9.78
N GLY A 215 1.49 9.26 8.67
CA GLY A 215 1.13 8.23 7.70
C GLY A 215 0.43 8.72 6.45
N TYR A 216 0.18 10.01 6.31
CA TYR A 216 -0.32 10.56 5.06
C TYR A 216 0.86 10.84 4.14
N GLN A 217 1.01 10.03 3.12
CA GLN A 217 1.73 10.49 1.94
C GLN A 217 0.80 11.48 1.24
N GLY A 218 1.13 12.77 1.32
CA GLY A 218 0.52 13.78 0.46
C GLY A 218 1.11 13.67 -0.93
N PHE A 219 0.39 14.13 -1.94
CA PHE A 219 0.99 14.34 -3.25
C PHE A 219 2.11 15.38 -3.15
N MET A 220 3.15 15.21 -3.94
CA MET A 220 4.20 16.20 -4.14
C MET A 220 3.60 17.51 -4.65
N ASP A 221 2.66 17.36 -5.56
CA ASP A 221 1.86 18.46 -6.11
C ASP A 221 0.39 18.05 -6.19
N ASN A 222 -0.46 18.67 -5.37
CA ASN A 222 -1.90 18.36 -5.35
C ASN A 222 -2.64 18.85 -6.61
N HIS A 223 -2.01 19.70 -7.43
CA HIS A 223 -2.56 20.10 -8.73
C HIS A 223 -2.21 19.10 -9.82
N HIS A 224 -1.10 18.37 -9.63
CA HIS A 224 -0.55 17.40 -10.59
C HIS A 224 -0.28 16.04 -9.92
N PRO A 225 -1.30 15.34 -9.39
CA PRO A 225 -1.13 14.07 -8.70
C PRO A 225 -0.53 12.98 -9.58
N GLU A 226 -0.65 13.10 -10.90
CA GLU A 226 -0.06 12.19 -11.88
C GLU A 226 1.48 12.14 -11.85
N LEU A 227 2.13 13.15 -11.26
CA LEU A 227 3.59 13.20 -11.11
C LEU A 227 4.11 12.20 -10.06
N ASP A 228 3.26 11.79 -9.14
CA ASP A 228 3.63 10.83 -8.10
C ASP A 228 3.53 9.38 -8.57
N TYR A 229 3.05 9.14 -9.81
CA TYR A 229 2.95 7.79 -10.33
C TYR A 229 4.34 7.16 -10.56
N GLY A 230 4.65 6.15 -9.78
CA GLY A 230 5.95 5.49 -9.81
C GLY A 230 5.91 4.04 -9.35
N LEU A 231 7.08 3.51 -9.01
CA LEU A 231 7.17 2.23 -8.33
C LEU A 231 6.64 2.38 -6.90
N SER A 232 5.82 1.42 -6.47
CA SER A 232 5.32 1.37 -5.09
C SER A 232 6.46 1.23 -4.10
N ASP A 233 6.38 1.88 -2.93
CA ASP A 233 7.39 1.79 -1.84
C ASP A 233 7.64 0.35 -1.38
N PHE A 234 6.68 -0.54 -1.60
CA PHE A 234 6.74 -1.95 -1.26
C PHE A 234 7.02 -2.86 -2.45
N ASP A 235 7.40 -2.31 -3.62
CA ASP A 235 7.70 -3.13 -4.79
C ASP A 235 8.86 -4.09 -4.53
N VAL A 236 8.65 -5.36 -4.84
CA VAL A 236 9.66 -6.41 -4.81
C VAL A 236 9.73 -7.06 -6.18
N ASN A 237 10.66 -6.57 -6.98
CA ASN A 237 10.75 -6.94 -8.38
C ASN A 237 11.07 -8.43 -8.60
N GLN A 238 11.88 -9.05 -7.73
CA GLN A 238 12.28 -10.45 -7.84
C GLN A 238 12.19 -11.15 -6.48
N ARG A 239 11.60 -12.32 -6.48
CA ARG A 239 11.51 -13.17 -5.30
C ARG A 239 11.68 -14.64 -5.69
N PHE A 240 12.54 -15.33 -4.98
CA PHE A 240 12.71 -16.77 -5.09
C PHE A 240 12.41 -17.43 -3.75
N VAL A 241 11.49 -18.37 -3.75
CA VAL A 241 11.15 -19.17 -2.58
C VAL A 241 11.32 -20.63 -2.92
N SER A 242 12.06 -21.36 -2.11
CA SER A 242 12.12 -22.82 -2.26
C SER A 242 11.94 -23.50 -0.92
N SER A 243 11.28 -24.65 -0.95
CA SER A 243 11.18 -25.58 0.19
C SER A 243 11.53 -26.97 -0.29
N TYR A 244 12.22 -27.72 0.54
CA TYR A 244 12.54 -29.09 0.23
C TYR A 244 12.52 -29.99 1.47
N ILE A 245 12.17 -31.24 1.24
CA ILE A 245 12.30 -32.34 2.22
C ILE A 245 12.98 -33.49 1.48
N TYR A 246 14.13 -33.91 1.98
CA TYR A 246 14.90 -35.01 1.42
C TYR A 246 15.08 -36.13 2.44
N ASN A 247 14.53 -37.29 2.13
CA ASN A 247 14.73 -38.51 2.91
C ASN A 247 16.14 -39.04 2.62
N LEU A 248 17.02 -38.98 3.59
CA LEU A 248 18.39 -39.45 3.40
C LEU A 248 18.42 -40.92 3.04
N PRO A 249 19.25 -41.31 2.06
CA PRO A 249 19.26 -42.68 1.54
C PRO A 249 20.07 -43.65 2.41
N PHE A 250 20.15 -43.39 3.73
CA PHE A 250 20.85 -44.23 4.70
C PHE A 250 19.89 -45.12 5.48
N GLY A 251 20.31 -46.35 5.78
CA GLY A 251 19.57 -47.28 6.60
C GLY A 251 19.21 -48.59 5.95
N ARG A 252 18.57 -49.48 6.69
CA ARG A 252 18.13 -50.79 6.18
C ARG A 252 17.11 -50.65 5.07
N GLY A 253 17.35 -51.34 3.97
CA GLY A 253 16.48 -51.27 2.78
C GLY A 253 16.64 -49.98 1.97
N LYS A 254 17.58 -49.13 2.34
CA LYS A 254 17.94 -47.90 1.59
C LYS A 254 19.15 -48.13 0.64
N LYS A 255 19.43 -47.15 -0.23
CA LYS A 255 20.54 -47.24 -1.21
C LYS A 255 21.91 -47.32 -0.55
N LEU A 256 22.08 -46.68 0.62
CA LEU A 256 23.31 -46.65 1.37
C LEU A 256 23.13 -47.33 2.74
N ALA A 257 24.15 -48.04 3.19
CA ALA A 257 24.16 -48.73 4.49
C ALA A 257 23.04 -49.83 4.64
N ASN A 258 22.70 -50.53 3.54
CA ASN A 258 21.61 -51.50 3.53
C ASN A 258 21.79 -52.68 4.50
N GLY A 259 23.04 -53.10 4.70
CA GLY A 259 23.39 -54.30 5.52
C GLY A 259 23.73 -53.98 7.01
N ILE A 260 23.41 -52.84 7.53
CA ILE A 260 23.72 -52.43 8.91
C ILE A 260 22.88 -53.19 9.94
N SER A 261 23.38 -53.31 11.17
CA SER A 261 22.66 -53.86 12.30
C SER A 261 21.43 -53.04 12.65
N ARG A 262 20.43 -53.63 13.30
CA ARG A 262 19.23 -52.95 13.74
C ARG A 262 19.51 -51.78 14.69
N THR A 263 20.53 -51.91 15.55
CA THR A 263 20.97 -50.86 16.46
C THR A 263 21.64 -49.69 15.72
N ALA A 264 22.44 -49.96 14.69
CA ALA A 264 23.05 -48.93 13.86
C ALA A 264 21.96 -48.22 13.01
N ASP A 265 20.95 -48.95 12.52
CA ASP A 265 19.86 -48.36 11.77
C ASP A 265 19.01 -47.40 12.60
N MET A 266 18.82 -47.67 13.92
CA MET A 266 18.14 -46.76 14.83
C MET A 266 18.89 -45.40 15.00
N ALA A 267 20.20 -45.37 14.75
CA ALA A 267 21.00 -44.17 14.87
C ALA A 267 21.12 -43.37 13.55
N ILE A 268 21.27 -44.05 12.41
CA ILE A 268 21.55 -43.44 11.14
C ILE A 268 20.44 -43.58 10.10
N GLY A 269 19.44 -44.42 10.35
CA GLY A 269 18.29 -44.60 9.46
C GLY A 269 17.17 -43.57 9.70
N GLY A 270 16.37 -43.34 8.68
CA GLY A 270 15.16 -42.51 8.80
C GLY A 270 15.35 -41.02 8.92
N TRP A 271 16.56 -40.50 8.72
CA TRP A 271 16.80 -39.06 8.75
C TRP A 271 16.23 -38.36 7.53
N GLN A 272 15.67 -37.16 7.80
CA GLN A 272 15.17 -36.24 6.79
C GLN A 272 15.91 -34.91 6.91
N LEU A 273 16.28 -34.35 5.74
CA LEU A 273 16.80 -32.99 5.65
C LEU A 273 15.72 -32.11 5.04
N GLY A 274 15.30 -31.08 5.76
CA GLY A 274 14.32 -30.11 5.28
C GLY A 274 14.83 -28.69 5.41
N GLY A 275 14.42 -27.83 4.48
CA GLY A 275 14.79 -26.42 4.51
C GLY A 275 13.85 -25.55 3.70
N ILE A 276 13.84 -24.26 4.05
CA ILE A 276 13.11 -23.21 3.34
C ILE A 276 14.11 -22.09 3.05
N SER A 277 14.15 -21.65 1.81
CA SER A 277 14.91 -20.47 1.39
C SER A 277 13.98 -19.42 0.83
N ASN A 278 14.19 -18.16 1.20
CA ASN A 278 13.44 -17.01 0.70
C ASN A 278 14.44 -15.89 0.38
N LEU A 279 14.63 -15.65 -0.89
CA LEU A 279 15.49 -14.61 -1.43
C LEU A 279 14.61 -13.59 -2.15
N LYS A 280 14.84 -12.32 -1.90
CA LYS A 280 14.11 -11.23 -2.55
C LYS A 280 15.04 -10.07 -2.88
N SER A 281 14.72 -9.32 -3.93
CA SER A 281 15.34 -8.01 -4.18
C SER A 281 14.97 -7.04 -3.05
N SER A 282 15.76 -5.97 -2.89
CA SER A 282 15.37 -4.85 -2.03
C SER A 282 14.13 -4.15 -2.60
N CYS A 283 13.39 -3.46 -1.75
CA CYS A 283 12.41 -2.46 -2.17
C CYS A 283 13.12 -1.27 -2.84
N PRO A 284 12.44 -0.48 -3.67
CA PRO A 284 12.98 0.73 -4.30
C PRO A 284 13.56 1.71 -3.31
#